data_159dea7ef93fae45db733baf74b5a486
#
_entry.id   159dea7ef93fae45db733baf74b5a486
#
_cell.length_a   1.000
_cell.length_b   1.000
_cell.length_c   1.000
_cell.angle_alpha   90.00
_cell.angle_beta   90.00
_cell.angle_gamma   90.00
#
_symmetry.space_group_name_H-M   'P 1'
#
loop_
_entity.id
_entity.type
_entity.pdbx_description
1 polymer ?
#
loop_
_entity_poly.entity_id
_entity_poly.type
_entity_poly.pdbx_seq_one_letter_code
_entity_poly.pdbx_strand_id
1 'polypeptide(L)'
;MIDLQQTLLIVCPLVFLGGLIDAVAGGGGLITLPAYLLAGLPPHLASGTNKCGNAFGTILSTGRFLKHGNIHIPSAAAGGVMALVGAWLGAQLNMIMPEEFLRYVMLAAVPLMAIFLLFKRNFGTEDHSHELGKNKLLITAGCIGLAVGCYDGFFGPGAGTFLMIAFTGLCKFDLLTASGNTKVANSASNVASLVTFAASGQVLWAVGIPAALCGIAGNYVGSGIALKGGQKVIRPMFFVVLTLLVLKLVTDMIF
;
A
#
# COMPACT_ATOMS: atom_id res chain seq x y z
N MET A 1 -0.97 -3.57 29.87
CA MET A 1 -2.25 -3.23 29.21
C MET A 1 -1.96 -2.13 28.19
N ILE A 2 -2.50 -2.27 26.97
CA ILE A 2 -2.35 -1.23 25.94
C ILE A 2 -3.19 -0.03 26.40
N ASP A 3 -2.57 1.11 26.60
CA ASP A 3 -3.29 2.35 26.89
C ASP A 3 -3.95 2.85 25.58
N LEU A 4 -5.28 2.72 25.51
CA LEU A 4 -6.04 3.08 24.31
C LEU A 4 -5.86 4.56 23.93
N GLN A 5 -5.81 5.46 24.92
CA GLN A 5 -5.69 6.88 24.67
C GLN A 5 -4.32 7.25 24.09
N GLN A 6 -3.24 6.72 24.67
CA GLN A 6 -1.89 6.89 24.13
C GLN A 6 -1.74 6.27 22.73
N THR A 7 -2.31 5.08 22.54
CA THR A 7 -2.30 4.40 21.24
C THR A 7 -2.98 5.25 20.14
N LEU A 8 -4.15 5.81 20.42
CA LEU A 8 -4.87 6.65 19.47
C LEU A 8 -4.14 7.95 19.16
N LEU A 9 -3.48 8.56 20.16
CA LEU A 9 -2.69 9.78 19.96
C LEU A 9 -1.48 9.55 19.03
N ILE A 10 -0.91 8.35 19.02
CA ILE A 10 0.20 7.98 18.11
C ILE A 10 -0.35 7.56 16.74
N VAL A 11 -1.32 6.65 16.73
CA VAL A 11 -1.77 5.98 15.51
C VAL A 11 -2.58 6.91 14.61
N CYS A 12 -3.52 7.67 15.14
CA CYS A 12 -4.43 8.47 14.31
C CYS A 12 -3.72 9.52 13.45
N PRO A 13 -2.80 10.35 13.97
CA PRO A 13 -2.07 11.31 13.14
C PRO A 13 -1.18 10.63 12.09
N LEU A 14 -0.52 9.53 12.46
CA LEU A 14 0.37 8.81 11.55
C LEU A 14 -0.42 8.05 10.46
N VAL A 15 -1.62 7.54 10.78
CA VAL A 15 -2.51 6.93 9.78
C VAL A 15 -3.10 7.99 8.85
N PHE A 16 -3.42 9.18 9.33
CA PHE A 16 -3.80 10.30 8.45
C PHE A 16 -2.68 10.65 7.46
N LEU A 17 -1.46 10.84 7.95
CA LEU A 17 -0.29 11.13 7.11
C LEU A 17 0.02 9.98 6.15
N GLY A 18 -0.02 8.74 6.64
CA GLY A 18 0.16 7.56 5.82
C GLY A 18 -0.90 7.47 4.72
N GLY A 19 -2.17 7.70 5.02
CA GLY A 19 -3.24 7.72 4.04
C GLY A 19 -3.08 8.82 2.99
N LEU A 20 -2.62 10.00 3.39
CA LEU A 20 -2.32 11.10 2.47
C LEU A 20 -1.20 10.71 1.49
N ILE A 21 -0.10 10.19 2.01
CA ILE A 21 1.06 9.75 1.22
C ILE A 21 0.68 8.55 0.35
N ASP A 22 -0.06 7.59 0.90
CA ASP A 22 -0.53 6.42 0.14
C ASP A 22 -1.37 6.84 -1.06
N ALA A 23 -2.28 7.77 -0.87
CA ALA A 23 -3.15 8.24 -1.95
C ALA A 23 -2.37 8.91 -3.09
N VAL A 24 -1.24 9.56 -2.81
CA VAL A 24 -0.38 10.22 -3.81
C VAL A 24 0.63 9.25 -4.42
N ALA A 25 1.38 8.53 -3.61
CA ALA A 25 2.57 7.78 -4.02
C ALA A 25 2.56 6.28 -3.66
N GLY A 26 1.54 5.80 -2.96
CA GLY A 26 1.40 4.38 -2.62
C GLY A 26 2.26 3.88 -1.44
N GLY A 27 2.94 4.79 -0.72
CA GLY A 27 3.89 4.44 0.34
C GLY A 27 3.37 4.49 1.78
N GLY A 28 2.06 4.63 1.98
CA GLY A 28 1.46 4.88 3.29
C GLY A 28 1.76 3.82 4.36
N GLY A 29 1.79 2.55 3.96
CA GLY A 29 2.08 1.43 4.87
C GLY A 29 3.42 1.52 5.60
N LEU A 30 4.38 2.26 5.05
CA LEU A 30 5.68 2.50 5.66
C LEU A 30 5.63 3.40 6.89
N ILE A 31 4.57 4.19 7.01
CA ILE A 31 4.31 5.05 8.15
C ILE A 31 3.30 4.37 9.07
N THR A 32 2.23 3.81 8.50
CA THR A 32 1.12 3.31 9.28
C THR A 32 1.47 2.05 10.08
N LEU A 33 2.11 1.02 9.49
CA LEU A 33 2.45 -0.19 10.24
C LEU A 33 3.42 0.07 11.39
N PRO A 34 4.54 0.82 11.21
CA PRO A 34 5.38 1.23 12.34
C PRO A 34 4.63 1.99 13.44
N ALA A 35 3.63 2.80 13.10
CA ALA A 35 2.83 3.52 14.10
C ALA A 35 2.12 2.58 15.08
N TYR A 36 1.54 1.48 14.59
CA TYR A 36 0.91 0.47 15.45
C TYR A 36 1.93 -0.29 16.30
N LEU A 37 3.11 -0.61 15.73
CA LEU A 37 4.18 -1.27 16.47
C LEU A 37 4.75 -0.36 17.56
N LEU A 38 4.97 0.93 17.28
CA LEU A 38 5.40 1.94 18.26
C LEU A 38 4.38 2.15 19.38
N ALA A 39 3.09 1.98 19.06
CA ALA A 39 2.01 2.01 20.04
C ALA A 39 1.93 0.73 20.89
N GLY A 40 2.84 -0.24 20.68
CA GLY A 40 2.97 -1.46 21.48
C GLY A 40 2.07 -2.62 21.04
N LEU A 41 1.47 -2.57 19.85
CA LEU A 41 0.69 -3.72 19.36
C LEU A 41 1.63 -4.86 18.94
N PRO A 42 1.29 -6.12 19.28
CA PRO A 42 1.99 -7.29 18.74
C PRO A 42 1.92 -7.33 17.20
N PRO A 43 2.91 -7.94 16.51
CA PRO A 43 3.02 -7.89 15.04
C PRO A 43 1.76 -8.31 14.28
N HIS A 44 1.12 -9.42 14.64
CA HIS A 44 -0.11 -9.87 13.97
C HIS A 44 -1.27 -8.89 14.17
N LEU A 45 -1.47 -8.43 15.42
CA LEU A 45 -2.52 -7.48 15.76
C LEU A 45 -2.27 -6.10 15.10
N ALA A 46 -1.00 -5.67 15.01
CA ALA A 46 -0.58 -4.48 14.29
C ALA A 46 -0.88 -4.60 12.79
N SER A 47 -0.54 -5.75 12.17
CA SER A 47 -0.83 -6.00 10.75
C SER A 47 -2.33 -5.94 10.46
N GLY A 48 -3.15 -6.67 11.20
CA GLY A 48 -4.60 -6.70 10.99
C GLY A 48 -5.27 -5.35 11.26
N THR A 49 -4.88 -4.66 12.35
CA THR A 49 -5.42 -3.34 12.70
C THR A 49 -5.01 -2.27 11.68
N ASN A 50 -3.78 -2.35 11.15
CA ASN A 50 -3.31 -1.50 10.05
C ASN A 50 -4.15 -1.68 8.78
N LYS A 51 -4.54 -2.91 8.43
CA LYS A 51 -5.42 -3.16 7.29
C LYS A 51 -6.80 -2.53 7.49
N CYS A 52 -7.34 -2.52 8.71
CA CYS A 52 -8.56 -1.80 9.04
C CYS A 52 -8.40 -0.29 8.81
N GLY A 53 -7.32 0.31 9.29
CA GLY A 53 -7.02 1.72 9.10
C GLY A 53 -6.89 2.15 7.63
N ASN A 54 -6.40 1.26 6.78
CA ASN A 54 -6.09 1.59 5.37
C ASN A 54 -7.21 1.21 4.39
N ALA A 55 -7.99 0.13 4.62
CA ALA A 55 -8.94 -0.41 3.66
C ALA A 55 -9.97 0.63 3.18
N PHE A 56 -10.61 1.33 4.11
CA PHE A 56 -11.65 2.30 3.77
C PHE A 56 -11.10 3.54 3.05
N GLY A 57 -9.90 3.99 3.43
CA GLY A 57 -9.22 5.10 2.76
C GLY A 57 -8.83 4.76 1.32
N THR A 58 -8.33 3.56 1.07
CA THR A 58 -7.97 3.10 -0.28
C THR A 58 -9.21 2.88 -1.16
N ILE A 59 -10.33 2.40 -0.62
CA ILE A 59 -11.62 2.33 -1.31
C ILE A 59 -12.06 3.74 -1.76
N LEU A 60 -12.00 4.72 -0.87
CA LEU A 60 -12.34 6.11 -1.20
C LEU A 60 -11.46 6.64 -2.33
N SER A 61 -10.15 6.46 -2.23
CA SER A 61 -9.19 6.89 -3.26
C SER A 61 -9.50 6.22 -4.60
N THR A 62 -9.76 4.90 -4.61
CA THR A 62 -10.14 4.14 -5.80
C THR A 62 -11.37 4.74 -6.47
N GLY A 63 -12.44 5.01 -5.71
CA GLY A 63 -13.66 5.64 -6.23
C GLY A 63 -13.40 7.01 -6.85
N ARG A 64 -12.51 7.81 -6.28
CA ARG A 64 -12.14 9.13 -6.80
C ARG A 64 -11.34 9.03 -8.10
N PHE A 65 -10.33 8.14 -8.18
CA PHE A 65 -9.58 7.91 -9.42
C PHE A 65 -10.48 7.34 -10.53
N LEU A 66 -11.41 6.45 -10.18
CA LEU A 66 -12.39 5.90 -11.11
C LEU A 66 -13.30 7.01 -11.69
N LYS A 67 -13.82 7.89 -10.82
CA LYS A 67 -14.68 9.01 -11.25
C LYS A 67 -13.96 10.00 -12.18
N HIS A 68 -12.64 10.13 -12.05
CA HIS A 68 -11.84 11.03 -12.89
C HIS A 68 -11.26 10.34 -14.14
N GLY A 69 -11.60 9.08 -14.41
CA GLY A 69 -11.17 8.37 -15.61
C GLY A 69 -9.69 7.98 -15.64
N ASN A 70 -9.00 8.02 -14.50
CA ASN A 70 -7.56 7.72 -14.39
C ASN A 70 -7.30 6.25 -14.01
N ILE A 71 -8.14 5.33 -14.50
CA ILE A 71 -8.02 3.88 -14.30
C ILE A 71 -8.24 3.18 -15.63
N HIS A 72 -7.30 2.34 -16.03
CA HIS A 72 -7.52 1.42 -17.15
C HIS A 72 -8.31 0.21 -16.64
N ILE A 73 -9.64 0.26 -16.77
CA ILE A 73 -10.61 -0.67 -16.17
C ILE A 73 -10.25 -2.15 -16.37
N PRO A 74 -9.92 -2.62 -17.62
CA PRO A 74 -9.66 -4.05 -17.83
C PRO A 74 -8.44 -4.56 -17.04
N SER A 75 -7.32 -3.83 -17.04
CA SER A 75 -6.12 -4.22 -16.29
C SER A 75 -6.29 -4.02 -14.79
N ALA A 76 -7.03 -2.99 -14.37
CA ALA A 76 -7.34 -2.76 -12.96
C ALA A 76 -8.20 -3.88 -12.38
N ALA A 77 -9.19 -4.36 -13.15
CA ALA A 77 -10.01 -5.51 -12.75
C ALA A 77 -9.18 -6.79 -12.64
N ALA A 78 -8.35 -7.09 -13.64
CA ALA A 78 -7.45 -8.25 -13.62
C ALA A 78 -6.47 -8.18 -12.43
N GLY A 79 -5.80 -7.03 -12.24
CA GLY A 79 -4.90 -6.80 -11.13
C GLY A 79 -5.60 -6.85 -9.78
N GLY A 80 -6.78 -6.25 -9.65
CA GLY A 80 -7.56 -6.22 -8.41
C GLY A 80 -8.06 -7.60 -7.97
N VAL A 81 -8.63 -8.39 -8.89
CA VAL A 81 -9.06 -9.76 -8.59
C VAL A 81 -7.89 -10.64 -8.14
N MET A 82 -6.77 -10.55 -8.84
CA MET A 82 -5.58 -11.31 -8.48
C MET A 82 -4.92 -10.79 -7.20
N ALA A 83 -5.03 -9.49 -6.89
CA ALA A 83 -4.58 -8.92 -5.63
C ALA A 83 -5.42 -9.40 -4.43
N LEU A 84 -6.74 -9.60 -4.59
CA LEU A 84 -7.58 -10.25 -3.58
C LEU A 84 -7.05 -11.65 -3.22
N VAL A 85 -6.80 -12.47 -4.26
CA VAL A 85 -6.29 -13.85 -4.09
C VAL A 85 -4.92 -13.83 -3.43
N GLY A 86 -4.00 -13.01 -3.96
CA GLY A 86 -2.65 -12.87 -3.42
C GLY A 86 -2.66 -12.43 -1.96
N ALA A 87 -3.44 -11.41 -1.63
CA ALA A 87 -3.50 -10.86 -0.28
C ALA A 87 -4.12 -11.81 0.74
N TRP A 88 -5.12 -12.60 0.32
CA TRP A 88 -5.65 -13.66 1.14
C TRP A 88 -4.57 -14.70 1.47
N LEU A 89 -3.82 -15.18 0.45
CA LEU A 89 -2.71 -16.11 0.65
C LEU A 89 -1.61 -15.51 1.54
N GLY A 90 -1.24 -14.25 1.30
CA GLY A 90 -0.24 -13.55 2.10
C GLY A 90 -0.66 -13.36 3.56
N ALA A 91 -1.91 -13.01 3.82
CA ALA A 91 -2.43 -12.86 5.18
C ALA A 91 -2.49 -14.20 5.93
N GLN A 92 -2.86 -15.29 5.25
CA GLN A 92 -2.78 -16.64 5.83
C GLN A 92 -1.33 -16.99 6.18
N LEU A 93 -0.40 -16.71 5.29
CA LEU A 93 1.04 -16.95 5.55
C LEU A 93 1.53 -16.11 6.73
N ASN A 94 1.12 -14.84 6.85
CA ASN A 94 1.47 -13.98 7.98
C ASN A 94 1.04 -14.64 9.31
N MET A 95 -0.19 -15.15 9.39
CA MET A 95 -0.74 -15.70 10.62
C MET A 95 -0.08 -17.00 11.11
N ILE A 96 0.52 -17.79 10.21
CA ILE A 96 1.23 -19.02 10.59
C ILE A 96 2.71 -18.79 10.90
N MET A 97 3.25 -17.60 10.61
CA MET A 97 4.65 -17.28 10.88
C MET A 97 4.85 -16.87 12.34
N PRO A 98 5.98 -17.27 12.98
CA PRO A 98 6.33 -16.79 14.31
C PRO A 98 6.52 -15.26 14.33
N GLU A 99 6.11 -14.61 15.43
CA GLU A 99 6.24 -13.14 15.57
C GLU A 99 7.69 -12.64 15.42
N GLU A 100 8.67 -13.42 15.91
CA GLU A 100 10.09 -13.10 15.73
C GLU A 100 10.48 -13.09 14.24
N PHE A 101 10.03 -14.07 13.47
CA PHE A 101 10.27 -14.13 12.04
C PHE A 101 9.67 -12.91 11.32
N LEU A 102 8.42 -12.56 11.66
CA LEU A 102 7.78 -11.35 11.10
C LEU A 102 8.57 -10.09 11.44
N ARG A 103 9.09 -9.97 12.66
CA ARG A 103 9.95 -8.85 13.05
C ARG A 103 11.21 -8.76 12.19
N TYR A 104 11.91 -9.88 11.94
CA TYR A 104 13.08 -9.93 11.06
C TYR A 104 12.72 -9.62 9.61
N VAL A 105 11.60 -10.14 9.11
CA VAL A 105 11.11 -9.82 7.76
C VAL A 105 10.80 -8.32 7.65
N MET A 106 10.18 -7.74 8.67
CA MET A 106 9.91 -6.29 8.72
C MET A 106 11.20 -5.46 8.66
N LEU A 107 12.23 -5.89 9.37
CA LEU A 107 13.54 -5.24 9.38
C LEU A 107 14.30 -5.43 8.06
N ALA A 108 14.17 -6.59 7.40
CA ALA A 108 14.93 -6.91 6.18
C ALA A 108 14.21 -6.46 4.89
N ALA A 109 12.87 -6.49 4.85
CA ALA A 109 12.12 -6.18 3.63
C ALA A 109 12.17 -4.70 3.27
N VAL A 110 12.13 -3.81 4.25
CA VAL A 110 12.25 -2.35 4.02
C VAL A 110 13.56 -2.00 3.28
N PRO A 111 14.72 -2.56 3.68
CA PRO A 111 16.00 -2.41 2.97
C PRO A 111 16.01 -2.86 1.53
N LEU A 112 15.59 -4.11 1.34
CA LEU A 112 15.60 -4.74 0.02
C LEU A 112 14.75 -3.95 -0.98
N MET A 113 13.64 -3.38 -0.49
CA MET A 113 12.73 -2.55 -1.28
C MET A 113 13.36 -1.23 -1.70
N ALA A 114 14.08 -0.59 -0.79
CA ALA A 114 14.74 0.67 -1.07
C ALA A 114 15.83 0.53 -2.14
N ILE A 115 16.63 -0.54 -2.09
CA ILE A 115 17.68 -0.84 -3.08
C ILE A 115 17.06 -1.06 -4.46
N PHE A 116 15.97 -1.83 -4.56
CA PHE A 116 15.30 -2.09 -5.84
C PHE A 116 14.79 -0.79 -6.50
N LEU A 117 14.39 0.19 -5.71
CA LEU A 117 13.80 1.45 -6.17
C LEU A 117 14.83 2.47 -6.66
N LEU A 118 16.11 2.36 -6.25
CA LEU A 118 17.18 3.29 -6.67
C LEU A 118 17.56 3.16 -8.15
N PHE A 119 17.22 2.06 -8.81
CA PHE A 119 17.71 1.74 -10.16
C PHE A 119 16.93 2.33 -11.34
N LYS A 120 15.80 3.05 -11.17
CA LYS A 120 15.03 3.58 -12.32
C LYS A 120 14.71 5.07 -12.21
N ARG A 121 15.48 5.90 -12.92
CA ARG A 121 15.38 7.38 -12.92
C ARG A 121 14.35 8.00 -13.90
N ASN A 122 14.02 7.36 -15.03
CA ASN A 122 13.05 7.86 -16.01
C ASN A 122 11.82 6.97 -16.02
N PHE A 123 10.73 7.41 -15.36
CA PHE A 123 9.62 6.56 -15.04
C PHE A 123 8.28 7.25 -15.30
N GLY A 124 7.47 6.65 -16.22
CA GLY A 124 6.05 6.96 -16.34
C GLY A 124 5.67 8.36 -16.80
N THR A 125 6.43 8.97 -17.73
CA THR A 125 6.09 10.28 -18.31
C THR A 125 4.99 10.17 -19.36
N GLU A 126 4.94 9.06 -20.10
CA GLU A 126 4.00 8.81 -21.19
C GLU A 126 3.42 7.41 -21.08
N ASP A 127 2.20 7.23 -21.60
CA ASP A 127 1.52 5.94 -21.64
C ASP A 127 1.88 5.20 -22.95
N HIS A 128 2.59 4.09 -22.79
CA HIS A 128 2.97 3.17 -23.85
C HIS A 128 2.26 1.79 -23.71
N SER A 129 1.20 1.70 -22.91
CA SER A 129 0.50 0.44 -22.65
C SER A 129 -0.13 -0.16 -23.91
N HIS A 130 -0.45 0.68 -24.91
CA HIS A 130 -0.98 0.26 -26.20
C HIS A 130 0.01 -0.58 -27.02
N GLU A 131 1.33 -0.51 -26.75
CA GLU A 131 2.33 -1.38 -27.37
C GLU A 131 2.24 -2.83 -26.87
N LEU A 132 1.61 -3.04 -25.72
CA LEU A 132 1.35 -4.36 -25.19
C LEU A 132 -0.01 -4.86 -25.74
N GLY A 133 -0.03 -5.98 -26.42
CA GLY A 133 -1.31 -6.59 -26.82
C GLY A 133 -2.22 -6.82 -25.61
N LYS A 134 -3.54 -6.68 -25.81
CA LYS A 134 -4.57 -6.73 -24.73
C LYS A 134 -4.39 -7.91 -23.76
N ASN A 135 -4.16 -9.12 -24.28
CA ASN A 135 -4.00 -10.32 -23.45
C ASN A 135 -2.73 -10.24 -22.59
N LYS A 136 -1.62 -9.76 -23.15
CA LYS A 136 -0.36 -9.60 -22.43
C LYS A 136 -0.50 -8.57 -21.32
N LEU A 137 -1.18 -7.45 -21.58
CA LEU A 137 -1.44 -6.41 -20.59
C LEU A 137 -2.27 -6.94 -19.42
N LEU A 138 -3.34 -7.71 -19.68
CA LEU A 138 -4.19 -8.29 -18.64
C LEU A 138 -3.46 -9.32 -17.80
N ILE A 139 -2.69 -10.23 -18.45
CA ILE A 139 -1.90 -11.24 -17.74
C ILE A 139 -0.84 -10.56 -16.87
N THR A 140 -0.12 -9.58 -17.41
CA THR A 140 0.90 -8.82 -16.64
C THR A 140 0.27 -8.13 -15.45
N ALA A 141 -0.87 -7.45 -15.62
CA ALA A 141 -1.58 -6.79 -14.53
C ALA A 141 -2.05 -7.80 -13.47
N GLY A 142 -2.54 -8.96 -13.88
CA GLY A 142 -2.92 -10.04 -12.96
C GLY A 142 -1.72 -10.60 -12.18
N CYS A 143 -0.60 -10.86 -12.83
CA CYS A 143 0.62 -11.32 -12.17
C CYS A 143 1.15 -10.28 -11.16
N ILE A 144 1.11 -9.00 -11.51
CA ILE A 144 1.46 -7.90 -10.59
C ILE A 144 0.53 -7.92 -9.38
N GLY A 145 -0.79 -7.99 -9.62
CA GLY A 145 -1.79 -8.05 -8.55
C GLY A 145 -1.55 -9.22 -7.61
N LEU A 146 -1.35 -10.43 -8.15
CA LEU A 146 -1.09 -11.63 -7.36
C LEU A 146 0.17 -11.51 -6.51
N ALA A 147 1.29 -11.17 -7.13
CA ALA A 147 2.60 -11.15 -6.47
C ALA A 147 2.66 -10.04 -5.40
N VAL A 148 2.28 -8.81 -5.77
CA VAL A 148 2.32 -7.68 -4.84
C VAL A 148 1.18 -7.77 -3.83
N GLY A 149 0.02 -8.31 -4.21
CA GLY A 149 -1.08 -8.61 -3.27
C GLY A 149 -0.65 -9.61 -2.20
N CYS A 150 0.03 -10.70 -2.58
CA CYS A 150 0.59 -11.66 -1.63
C CYS A 150 1.57 -11.00 -0.66
N TYR A 151 2.48 -10.20 -1.18
CA TYR A 151 3.39 -9.40 -0.36
C TYR A 151 2.62 -8.44 0.58
N ASP A 152 1.58 -7.74 0.07
CA ASP A 152 0.79 -6.80 0.86
C ASP A 152 -0.04 -7.48 1.96
N GLY A 153 -0.57 -8.66 1.70
CA GLY A 153 -1.25 -9.48 2.70
C GLY A 153 -0.30 -10.02 3.77
N PHE A 154 0.90 -10.43 3.34
CA PHE A 154 1.91 -10.97 4.25
C PHE A 154 2.55 -9.89 5.13
N PHE A 155 2.92 -8.76 4.53
CA PHE A 155 3.72 -7.72 5.18
C PHE A 155 3.10 -6.32 5.07
N GLY A 156 2.87 -5.82 3.84
CA GLY A 156 2.15 -4.60 3.54
C GLY A 156 2.95 -3.34 3.25
N PRO A 157 3.96 -2.94 4.06
CA PRO A 157 4.63 -1.67 3.86
C PRO A 157 5.21 -1.50 2.45
N GLY A 158 4.87 -0.38 1.79
CA GLY A 158 5.36 -0.06 0.45
C GLY A 158 4.68 -0.82 -0.71
N ALA A 159 3.71 -1.69 -0.46
CA ALA A 159 3.01 -2.44 -1.49
C ALA A 159 2.42 -1.53 -2.58
N GLY A 160 1.80 -0.40 -2.20
CA GLY A 160 1.30 0.58 -3.16
C GLY A 160 2.40 1.18 -4.05
N THR A 161 3.59 1.42 -3.49
CA THR A 161 4.74 1.88 -4.27
C THR A 161 5.21 0.82 -5.26
N PHE A 162 5.24 -0.46 -4.86
CA PHE A 162 5.57 -1.57 -5.77
C PHE A 162 4.56 -1.75 -6.88
N LEU A 163 3.26 -1.68 -6.54
CA LEU A 163 2.20 -1.71 -7.55
C LEU A 163 2.40 -0.59 -8.57
N MET A 164 2.68 0.63 -8.10
CA MET A 164 2.91 1.78 -8.98
C MET A 164 4.12 1.56 -9.90
N ILE A 165 5.25 1.06 -9.36
CA ILE A 165 6.44 0.73 -10.14
C ILE A 165 6.14 -0.37 -11.16
N ALA A 166 5.47 -1.43 -10.73
CA ALA A 166 5.18 -2.56 -11.58
C ALA A 166 4.19 -2.19 -12.70
N PHE A 167 3.12 -1.46 -12.39
CA PHE A 167 2.17 -0.98 -13.41
C PHE A 167 2.82 -0.01 -14.38
N THR A 168 3.68 0.90 -13.91
CA THR A 168 4.40 1.82 -14.80
C THR A 168 5.47 1.08 -15.62
N GLY A 169 6.26 0.20 -15.01
CA GLY A 169 7.40 -0.44 -15.65
C GLY A 169 7.04 -1.62 -16.55
N LEU A 170 6.08 -2.45 -16.13
CA LEU A 170 5.72 -3.68 -16.84
C LEU A 170 4.48 -3.51 -17.71
N CYS A 171 3.47 -2.77 -17.26
CA CYS A 171 2.28 -2.45 -18.04
C CYS A 171 2.47 -1.17 -18.90
N LYS A 172 3.58 -0.45 -18.72
CA LYS A 172 3.95 0.76 -19.46
C LYS A 172 2.94 1.90 -19.33
N PHE A 173 2.17 1.98 -18.23
CA PHE A 173 1.28 3.09 -17.97
C PHE A 173 2.04 4.35 -17.57
N ASP A 174 1.47 5.52 -17.88
CA ASP A 174 1.89 6.77 -17.25
C ASP A 174 1.63 6.73 -15.73
N LEU A 175 2.29 7.61 -14.96
CA LEU A 175 2.21 7.60 -13.48
C LEU A 175 0.79 7.83 -12.94
N LEU A 176 -0.07 8.57 -13.65
CA LEU A 176 -1.42 8.87 -13.18
C LEU A 176 -2.34 7.64 -13.34
N THR A 177 -2.28 7.01 -14.52
CA THR A 177 -3.00 5.76 -14.81
C THR A 177 -2.48 4.60 -13.94
N ALA A 178 -1.16 4.49 -13.78
CA ALA A 178 -0.54 3.52 -12.89
C ALA A 178 -0.98 3.73 -11.43
N SER A 179 -1.05 4.99 -10.96
CA SER A 179 -1.56 5.32 -9.64
C SER A 179 -3.01 4.87 -9.48
N GLY A 180 -3.87 5.12 -10.47
CA GLY A 180 -5.27 4.67 -10.44
C GLY A 180 -5.40 3.15 -10.37
N ASN A 181 -4.68 2.41 -11.21
CA ASN A 181 -4.65 0.94 -11.18
C ASN A 181 -4.09 0.41 -9.85
N THR A 182 -3.08 1.08 -9.30
CA THR A 182 -2.52 0.79 -7.97
C THR A 182 -3.60 0.90 -6.89
N LYS A 183 -4.45 1.94 -6.93
CA LYS A 183 -5.52 2.09 -5.92
C LYS A 183 -6.51 0.92 -5.95
N VAL A 184 -6.87 0.44 -7.13
CA VAL A 184 -7.76 -0.73 -7.27
C VAL A 184 -7.11 -1.97 -6.65
N ALA A 185 -5.88 -2.31 -7.04
CA ALA A 185 -5.18 -3.48 -6.52
C ALA A 185 -4.91 -3.38 -5.01
N ASN A 186 -4.47 -2.21 -4.52
CA ASN A 186 -4.20 -1.95 -3.12
C ASN A 186 -5.49 -1.98 -2.26
N SER A 187 -6.60 -1.45 -2.78
CA SER A 187 -7.90 -1.54 -2.12
C SER A 187 -8.36 -2.98 -2.00
N ALA A 188 -8.25 -3.75 -3.09
CA ALA A 188 -8.59 -5.16 -3.12
C ALA A 188 -7.75 -5.97 -2.11
N SER A 189 -6.44 -5.78 -2.09
CA SER A 189 -5.55 -6.47 -1.15
C SER A 189 -5.81 -6.09 0.31
N ASN A 190 -6.05 -4.80 0.61
CA ASN A 190 -6.39 -4.36 1.97
C ASN A 190 -7.70 -4.95 2.46
N VAL A 191 -8.73 -5.04 1.59
CA VAL A 191 -10.02 -5.64 1.95
C VAL A 191 -9.86 -7.14 2.21
N ALA A 192 -9.18 -7.89 1.33
CA ALA A 192 -8.95 -9.32 1.50
C ALA A 192 -8.16 -9.61 2.79
N SER A 193 -7.09 -8.87 3.03
CA SER A 193 -6.29 -8.99 4.26
C SER A 193 -7.09 -8.64 5.50
N LEU A 194 -7.88 -7.54 5.47
CA LEU A 194 -8.73 -7.14 6.60
C LEU A 194 -9.73 -8.24 6.95
N VAL A 195 -10.42 -8.82 5.97
CA VAL A 195 -11.38 -9.91 6.19
C VAL A 195 -10.67 -11.13 6.81
N THR A 196 -9.48 -11.47 6.30
CA THR A 196 -8.69 -12.61 6.80
C THR A 196 -8.24 -12.40 8.24
N PHE A 197 -7.64 -11.25 8.57
CA PHE A 197 -7.20 -10.93 9.93
C PHE A 197 -8.38 -10.76 10.90
N ALA A 198 -9.50 -10.18 10.44
CA ALA A 198 -10.70 -10.03 11.26
C ALA A 198 -11.32 -11.39 11.63
N ALA A 199 -11.41 -12.31 10.65
CA ALA A 199 -11.90 -13.67 10.88
C ALA A 199 -11.03 -14.45 11.89
N SER A 200 -9.74 -14.11 11.98
CA SER A 200 -8.78 -14.73 12.90
C SER A 200 -8.63 -13.96 14.23
N GLY A 201 -9.47 -12.94 14.48
CA GLY A 201 -9.41 -12.15 15.72
C GLY A 201 -8.18 -11.21 15.83
N GLN A 202 -7.44 -11.01 14.74
CA GLN A 202 -6.21 -10.21 14.70
C GLN A 202 -6.47 -8.74 14.36
N VAL A 203 -7.61 -8.17 14.76
CA VAL A 203 -7.94 -6.75 14.57
C VAL A 203 -8.38 -6.14 15.90
N LEU A 204 -7.66 -5.13 16.37
CA LEU A 204 -8.06 -4.34 17.54
C LEU A 204 -9.03 -3.24 17.09
N TRP A 205 -10.34 -3.56 17.06
CA TRP A 205 -11.37 -2.66 16.54
C TRP A 205 -11.45 -1.31 17.24
N ALA A 206 -11.16 -1.27 18.55
CA ALA A 206 -11.16 -0.03 19.33
C ALA A 206 -10.12 1.00 18.81
N VAL A 207 -9.03 0.54 18.19
CA VAL A 207 -8.01 1.36 17.54
C VAL A 207 -8.27 1.44 16.03
N GLY A 208 -8.65 0.33 15.41
CA GLY A 208 -8.82 0.22 13.96
C GLY A 208 -9.89 1.15 13.40
N ILE A 209 -11.04 1.30 14.09
CA ILE A 209 -12.14 2.17 13.61
C ILE A 209 -11.76 3.66 13.65
N PRO A 210 -11.25 4.23 14.75
CA PRO A 210 -10.76 5.61 14.75
C PRO A 210 -9.64 5.83 13.71
N ALA A 211 -8.71 4.89 13.60
CA ALA A 211 -7.64 4.94 12.61
C ALA A 211 -8.19 4.93 11.17
N ALA A 212 -9.24 4.15 10.89
CA ALA A 212 -9.89 4.12 9.58
C ALA A 212 -10.50 5.48 9.21
N LEU A 213 -11.12 6.19 10.15
CA LEU A 213 -11.62 7.55 9.92
C LEU A 213 -10.49 8.52 9.56
N CYS A 214 -9.36 8.44 10.28
CA CYS A 214 -8.16 9.21 9.97
C CYS A 214 -7.56 8.83 8.60
N GLY A 215 -7.52 7.55 8.29
CA GLY A 215 -7.07 7.02 6.99
C GLY A 215 -7.96 7.50 5.83
N ILE A 216 -9.27 7.50 6.00
CA ILE A 216 -10.24 8.07 5.04
C ILE A 216 -9.94 9.55 4.80
N ALA A 217 -9.78 10.35 5.87
CA ALA A 217 -9.48 11.77 5.77
C ALA A 217 -8.15 12.02 5.04
N GLY A 218 -7.08 11.30 5.40
CA GLY A 218 -5.79 11.37 4.72
C GLY A 218 -5.87 11.01 3.24
N ASN A 219 -6.52 9.89 2.92
CA ASN A 219 -6.74 9.47 1.53
C ASN A 219 -7.60 10.45 0.74
N TYR A 220 -8.59 11.08 1.37
CA TYR A 220 -9.41 12.10 0.72
C TYR A 220 -8.57 13.31 0.30
N VAL A 221 -7.75 13.83 1.21
CA VAL A 221 -6.84 14.95 0.93
C VAL A 221 -5.81 14.54 -0.12
N GLY A 222 -5.11 13.43 0.08
CA GLY A 222 -4.04 12.95 -0.79
C GLY A 222 -4.51 12.65 -2.22
N SER A 223 -5.65 11.98 -2.38
CA SER A 223 -6.21 11.71 -3.71
C SER A 223 -6.66 13.00 -4.41
N GLY A 224 -7.15 14.00 -3.66
CA GLY A 224 -7.43 15.33 -4.20
C GLY A 224 -6.20 16.04 -4.74
N ILE A 225 -5.09 15.97 -4.01
CA ILE A 225 -3.79 16.52 -4.42
C ILE A 225 -3.26 15.77 -5.66
N ALA A 226 -3.30 14.44 -5.66
CA ALA A 226 -2.84 13.62 -6.77
C ALA A 226 -3.62 13.89 -8.07
N LEU A 227 -4.95 13.93 -7.98
CA LEU A 227 -5.82 14.15 -9.13
C LEU A 227 -5.71 15.58 -9.71
N LYS A 228 -5.56 16.59 -8.85
CA LYS A 228 -5.39 17.99 -9.31
C LYS A 228 -3.99 18.26 -9.86
N GLY A 229 -2.96 17.72 -9.22
CA GLY A 229 -1.56 17.94 -9.56
C GLY A 229 -1.01 16.98 -10.61
N GLY A 230 -1.68 15.84 -10.83
CA GLY A 230 -1.27 14.81 -11.76
C GLY A 230 0.19 14.37 -11.53
N GLN A 231 0.90 14.09 -12.61
CA GLN A 231 2.30 13.63 -12.56
C GLN A 231 3.25 14.64 -11.89
N LYS A 232 2.94 15.94 -11.92
CA LYS A 232 3.77 16.99 -11.30
C LYS A 232 3.84 16.87 -9.78
N VAL A 233 2.82 16.29 -9.15
CA VAL A 233 2.76 16.06 -7.70
C VAL A 233 3.09 14.61 -7.35
N ILE A 234 2.57 13.66 -8.11
CA ILE A 234 2.79 12.23 -7.87
C ILE A 234 4.29 11.91 -7.95
N ARG A 235 4.98 12.40 -8.96
CA ARG A 235 6.40 12.11 -9.21
C ARG A 235 7.32 12.57 -8.06
N PRO A 236 7.34 13.84 -7.63
CA PRO A 236 8.20 14.26 -6.52
C PRO A 236 7.84 13.57 -5.20
N MET A 237 6.54 13.40 -4.89
CA MET A 237 6.10 12.72 -3.69
C MET A 237 6.55 11.25 -3.67
N PHE A 238 6.48 10.59 -4.83
CA PHE A 238 7.00 9.24 -5.00
C PHE A 238 8.50 9.16 -4.67
N PHE A 239 9.31 10.08 -5.17
CA PHE A 239 10.74 10.13 -4.84
C PHE A 239 11.01 10.48 -3.37
N VAL A 240 10.21 11.34 -2.76
CA VAL A 240 10.30 11.62 -1.32
C VAL A 240 10.05 10.34 -0.51
N VAL A 241 8.99 9.59 -0.83
CA VAL A 241 8.70 8.30 -0.16
C VAL A 241 9.84 7.30 -0.37
N LEU A 242 10.39 7.23 -1.57
CA LEU A 242 11.57 6.40 -1.86
C LEU A 242 12.78 6.80 -1.01
N THR A 243 13.07 8.11 -0.92
CA THR A 243 14.19 8.62 -0.14
C THR A 243 14.01 8.31 1.35
N LEU A 244 12.82 8.51 1.90
CA LEU A 244 12.50 8.17 3.29
C LEU A 244 12.65 6.66 3.56
N LEU A 245 12.27 5.81 2.60
CA LEU A 245 12.50 4.37 2.64
C LEU A 245 14.00 4.04 2.73
N VAL A 246 14.80 4.65 1.86
CA VAL A 246 16.25 4.44 1.85
C VAL A 246 16.90 4.93 3.13
N LEU A 247 16.51 6.11 3.62
CA LEU A 247 17.05 6.67 4.87
C LEU A 247 16.72 5.77 6.06
N LYS A 248 15.47 5.31 6.17
CA LYS A 248 15.08 4.36 7.21
C LYS A 248 15.90 3.07 7.13
N LEU A 249 16.14 2.57 5.92
CA LEU A 249 16.97 1.42 5.66
C LEU A 249 18.39 1.57 6.21
N VAL A 250 19.02 2.69 5.84
CA VAL A 250 20.40 2.96 6.27
C VAL A 250 20.48 3.06 7.79
N THR A 251 19.49 3.71 8.42
CA THR A 251 19.44 3.77 9.88
C THR A 251 19.25 2.41 10.53
N ASP A 252 18.34 1.57 10.01
CA ASP A 252 18.08 0.22 10.55
C ASP A 252 19.25 -0.79 10.29
N MET A 253 20.19 -0.46 9.38
CA MET A 253 21.42 -1.24 9.17
C MET A 253 22.60 -0.79 10.06
N ILE A 254 22.58 0.44 10.57
CA ILE A 254 23.69 1.02 11.33
C ILE A 254 23.42 0.90 12.84
N PHE A 255 22.17 0.89 13.26
CA PHE A 255 21.71 0.83 14.67
C PHE A 255 20.83 -0.39 14.92
#